data_94a596b121801222457ead70c1b6a538
#
_entry.id   94a596b121801222457ead70c1b6a538
#
_cell.length_a   1.000
_cell.length_b   1.000
_cell.length_c   1.000
_cell.angle_alpha   90.00
_cell.angle_beta   90.00
_cell.angle_gamma   90.00
#
_symmetry.space_group_name_H-M   'P 1'
#
loop_
_entity.id
_entity.type
_entity.pdbx_description
1 polymer ?
#
loop_
_entity_poly.entity_id
_entity_poly.type
_entity_poly.pdbx_seq_one_letter_code
_entity_poly.pdbx_strand_id
1 'polypeptide(L)'
;MQNINLDDFLTEGIIKEKDFREKVSLIDWTKYQDQKVIFKGCSKATVTTWAYLIITANLTKYAKRIYFGEPCSAIDIFKNS
;
A
#
# COMPACT_ATOMS: atom_id res chain seq x y z
N MET A 1 -4.98 -12.96 -3.89
CA MET A 1 -4.83 -11.49 -3.74
C MET A 1 -3.69 -11.19 -2.80
N GLN A 2 -2.80 -10.30 -3.20
CA GLN A 2 -1.68 -9.89 -2.36
C GLN A 2 -2.12 -8.82 -1.38
N ASN A 3 -1.61 -8.88 -0.15
CA ASN A 3 -1.97 -7.93 0.90
C ASN A 3 -0.78 -7.05 1.28
N ILE A 4 -1.04 -5.75 1.42
CA ILE A 4 -0.06 -4.81 1.97
C ILE A 4 -0.69 -4.19 3.20
N ASN A 5 -0.02 -4.34 4.34
CA ASN A 5 -0.48 -3.81 5.60
C ASN A 5 0.40 -2.61 6.00
N LEU A 6 -0.20 -1.44 6.14
CA LEU A 6 0.55 -0.24 6.49
C LEU A 6 1.12 -0.27 7.91
N ASP A 7 0.68 -1.21 8.75
CA ASP A 7 1.33 -1.45 10.04
C ASP A 7 2.82 -1.75 9.88
N ASP A 8 3.21 -2.36 8.75
CA ASP A 8 4.60 -2.74 8.49
C ASP A 8 5.51 -1.53 8.24
N PHE A 9 4.93 -0.35 8.04
CA PHE A 9 5.68 0.86 7.73
C PHE A 9 5.79 1.82 8.91
N LEU A 10 5.32 1.41 10.10
CA LEU A 10 5.40 2.25 11.28
C LEU A 10 6.82 2.35 11.82
N THR A 11 7.17 3.54 12.32
CA THR A 11 8.37 3.78 13.08
C THR A 11 7.93 4.32 14.43
N GLU A 12 8.21 3.59 15.51
CA GLU A 12 7.80 3.96 16.86
C GLU A 12 6.29 4.25 16.97
N GLY A 13 5.49 3.47 16.25
CA GLY A 13 4.03 3.58 16.29
C GLY A 13 3.43 4.68 15.44
N ILE A 14 4.25 5.39 14.63
CA ILE A 14 3.77 6.44 13.73
C ILE A 14 4.39 6.28 12.35
N ILE A 15 3.80 6.94 11.37
CA ILE A 15 4.37 6.98 10.02
C ILE A 15 5.14 8.28 9.86
N LYS A 16 6.46 8.15 9.73
CA LYS A 16 7.37 9.27 9.47
C LYS A 16 7.76 9.27 8.01
N GLU A 17 7.67 10.41 7.36
CA GLU A 17 7.86 10.50 5.91
C GLU A 17 9.21 9.92 5.45
N LYS A 18 10.30 10.32 6.08
CA LYS A 18 11.64 9.86 5.68
C LYS A 18 11.76 8.34 5.78
N ASP A 19 11.36 7.79 6.93
CA ASP A 19 11.47 6.35 7.17
C ASP A 19 10.52 5.58 6.26
N PHE A 20 9.32 6.12 6.03
CA PHE A 20 8.35 5.52 5.14
C PHE A 20 8.89 5.42 3.71
N ARG A 21 9.48 6.50 3.21
CA ARG A 21 10.05 6.51 1.87
C ARG A 21 11.22 5.53 1.73
N GLU A 22 12.05 5.41 2.77
CA GLU A 22 13.13 4.44 2.78
C GLU A 22 12.60 3.02 2.70
N LYS A 23 11.59 2.68 3.50
CA LYS A 23 10.99 1.35 3.49
C LYS A 23 10.34 1.04 2.15
N VAL A 24 9.64 2.00 1.56
CA VAL A 24 9.00 1.85 0.25
C VAL A 24 10.06 1.57 -0.82
N SER A 25 11.20 2.27 -0.76
CA SER A 25 12.27 2.09 -1.75
C SER A 25 12.93 0.72 -1.68
N LEU A 26 12.82 0.02 -0.54
CA LEU A 26 13.40 -1.31 -0.37
C LEU A 26 12.48 -2.43 -0.84
N ILE A 27 11.24 -2.12 -1.14
CA ILE A 27 10.28 -3.13 -1.60
C ILE A 27 10.54 -3.46 -3.07
N ASP A 28 10.55 -4.76 -3.36
CA ASP A 28 10.58 -5.21 -4.75
C ASP A 28 9.14 -5.23 -5.27
N TRP A 29 8.75 -4.12 -5.90
CA TRP A 29 7.38 -3.97 -6.40
C TRP A 29 7.06 -4.91 -7.56
N THR A 30 8.07 -5.48 -8.21
CA THR A 30 7.84 -6.41 -9.33
C THR A 30 7.12 -7.68 -8.89
N LYS A 31 7.15 -8.02 -7.60
CA LYS A 31 6.42 -9.17 -7.09
C LYS A 31 4.90 -9.00 -7.21
N TYR A 32 4.44 -7.78 -7.46
CA TYR A 32 3.02 -7.50 -7.65
C TYR A 32 2.62 -7.45 -9.13
N GLN A 33 3.55 -7.76 -10.04
CA GLN A 33 3.29 -7.72 -11.48
C GLN A 33 2.08 -8.59 -11.81
N ASP A 34 1.09 -7.98 -12.47
CA ASP A 34 -0.16 -8.65 -12.90
C ASP A 34 -0.97 -9.27 -11.77
N GLN A 35 -0.75 -8.81 -10.54
CA GLN A 35 -1.47 -9.32 -9.37
C GLN A 35 -2.55 -8.35 -8.92
N LYS A 36 -3.57 -8.90 -8.27
CA LYS A 36 -4.56 -8.10 -7.55
C LYS A 36 -3.98 -7.80 -6.18
N VAL A 37 -3.94 -6.53 -5.79
CA VAL A 37 -3.34 -6.09 -4.55
C VAL A 37 -4.37 -5.32 -3.73
N ILE A 38 -4.47 -5.65 -2.45
CA ILE A 38 -5.29 -4.88 -1.52
C ILE A 38 -4.38 -4.33 -0.43
N PHE A 39 -4.54 -3.05 -0.11
CA PHE A 39 -3.84 -2.47 1.02
C PHE A 39 -4.84 -1.84 1.98
N LYS A 40 -4.47 -1.83 3.25
CA LYS A 40 -5.33 -1.29 4.28
C LYS A 40 -4.53 -0.40 5.23
N GLY A 41 -5.25 0.50 5.90
CA GLY A 41 -4.64 1.39 6.86
C GLY A 41 -4.19 0.67 8.11
N CYS A 42 -3.57 1.45 8.98
CA CYS A 42 -3.07 0.94 10.25
C CYS A 42 -4.14 1.05 11.32
N SER A 43 -4.37 -0.02 12.09
CA SER A 43 -5.30 0.01 13.20
C SER A 43 -4.69 0.64 14.45
N LYS A 44 -3.36 0.79 14.48
CA LYS A 44 -2.61 1.27 15.66
C LYS A 44 -2.25 2.75 15.60
N ALA A 45 -2.33 3.35 14.44
CA ALA A 45 -1.95 4.76 14.25
C ALA A 45 -2.72 5.34 13.07
N THR A 46 -2.84 6.67 13.07
CA THR A 46 -3.44 7.38 11.94
C THR A 46 -2.46 7.38 10.78
N VAL A 47 -2.91 6.92 9.61
CA VAL A 47 -2.12 6.93 8.40
C VAL A 47 -2.40 8.21 7.63
N THR A 48 -1.34 8.94 7.29
CA THR A 48 -1.46 10.18 6.53
C THR A 48 -1.86 9.88 5.08
N THR A 49 -2.60 10.80 4.47
CA THR A 49 -3.08 10.63 3.10
C THR A 49 -1.95 10.38 2.11
N TRP A 50 -0.81 11.08 2.26
CA TRP A 50 0.29 10.93 1.31
C TRP A 50 0.89 9.51 1.34
N ALA A 51 0.78 8.79 2.47
CA ALA A 51 1.28 7.41 2.55
C ALA A 51 0.49 6.51 1.59
N TYR A 52 -0.82 6.63 1.58
CA TYR A 52 -1.66 5.88 0.65
C TYR A 52 -1.33 6.22 -0.80
N LEU A 53 -1.10 7.50 -1.09
CA LEU A 53 -0.79 7.93 -2.45
C LEU A 53 0.55 7.38 -2.93
N ILE A 54 1.55 7.34 -2.06
CA ILE A 54 2.87 6.80 -2.42
C ILE A 54 2.77 5.30 -2.74
N ILE A 55 2.08 4.54 -1.91
CA ILE A 55 1.87 3.10 -2.14
C ILE A 55 1.15 2.90 -3.49
N THR A 56 0.06 3.63 -3.70
CA THR A 56 -0.73 3.51 -4.91
C THR A 56 0.10 3.83 -6.15
N ALA A 57 0.88 4.91 -6.10
CA ALA A 57 1.71 5.33 -7.23
C ALA A 57 2.72 4.25 -7.62
N ASN A 58 3.31 3.55 -6.64
CA ASN A 58 4.23 2.46 -6.94
C ASN A 58 3.49 1.24 -7.50
N LEU A 59 2.34 0.92 -6.95
CA LEU A 59 1.57 -0.25 -7.39
C LEU A 59 1.03 -0.10 -8.81
N THR A 60 0.66 1.10 -9.24
CA THR A 60 0.08 1.29 -10.58
C THR A 60 1.02 0.87 -11.70
N LYS A 61 2.32 0.82 -11.43
CA LYS A 61 3.32 0.42 -12.43
C LYS A 61 3.32 -1.09 -12.67
N TYR A 62 2.84 -1.88 -11.73
CA TYR A 62 2.98 -3.33 -11.77
C TYR A 62 1.67 -4.08 -11.57
N ALA A 63 0.84 -3.66 -10.63
CA ALA A 63 -0.36 -4.38 -10.24
C ALA A 63 -1.42 -4.38 -11.33
N LYS A 64 -2.17 -5.46 -11.43
CA LYS A 64 -3.30 -5.56 -12.33
C LYS A 64 -4.50 -4.79 -11.80
N ARG A 65 -4.75 -4.90 -10.50
CA ARG A 65 -5.83 -4.17 -9.81
C ARG A 65 -5.37 -3.80 -8.42
N ILE A 66 -5.87 -2.67 -7.94
CA ILE A 66 -5.54 -2.16 -6.61
C ILE A 66 -6.85 -1.89 -5.86
N TYR A 67 -6.93 -2.41 -4.64
CA TYR A 67 -8.07 -2.22 -3.75
C TYR A 67 -7.63 -1.61 -2.44
N PHE A 68 -8.54 -0.91 -1.79
CA PHE A 68 -8.29 -0.35 -0.46
C PHE A 68 -9.35 -0.84 0.52
N GLY A 69 -8.91 -1.26 1.70
CA GLY A 69 -9.81 -1.65 2.79
C GLY A 69 -9.70 -3.12 3.14
N GLU A 70 -10.75 -3.64 3.73
CA GLU A 70 -10.83 -5.05 4.09
C GLU A 70 -11.40 -5.86 2.93
N PRO A 71 -11.01 -7.14 2.79
CA PRO A 71 -11.47 -7.96 1.65
C PRO A 71 -13.00 -8.00 1.48
N CYS A 72 -13.74 -7.94 2.59
CA CYS A 72 -15.20 -8.00 2.54
C CYS A 72 -15.86 -6.69 2.11
N SER A 73 -15.10 -5.59 2.10
CA SER A 73 -15.62 -4.26 1.76
C SER A 73 -14.58 -3.43 1.00
N ALA A 74 -13.76 -4.09 0.20
CA ALA A 74 -12.68 -3.43 -0.53
C ALA A 74 -13.21 -2.45 -1.57
N ILE A 75 -12.57 -1.29 -1.65
CA ILE A 75 -12.87 -0.28 -2.64
C ILE A 75 -11.88 -0.43 -3.79
N ASP A 76 -12.41 -0.53 -5.01
CA ASP A 76 -11.61 -0.64 -6.22
C ASP A 76 -10.99 0.72 -6.55
N ILE A 77 -9.66 0.82 -6.50
CA ILE A 77 -8.93 2.07 -6.74
C ILE A 77 -8.43 2.15 -8.17
N PHE A 78 -7.93 1.03 -8.73
CA PHE A 78 -7.24 1.06 -10.00
C PHE A 78 -7.36 -0.29 -10.71
N LYS A 79 -7.58 -0.23 -12.02
CA LYS A 79 -7.58 -1.39 -12.88
C LYS A 79 -6.70 -1.10 -14.09
N ASN A 80 -5.70 -1.94 -14.28
CA ASN A 80 -4.84 -1.86 -15.45
C ASN A 80 -5.47 -2.70 -16.56
N SER A 81 -5.89 -2.04 -17.61
CA SER A 81 -6.54 -2.72 -18.76
C SER A 81 -5.55 -3.17 -19.81
#